data_6153ca5bca06b39cc3b6ae3507df5785
#
_entry.id   6153ca5bca06b39cc3b6ae3507df5785
#
_cell.length_a   1.000
_cell.length_b   1.000
_cell.length_c   1.000
_cell.angle_alpha   90.00
_cell.angle_beta   90.00
_cell.angle_gamma   90.00
#
_symmetry.space_group_name_H-M   'P 1'
#
loop_
_entity.id
_entity.type
_entity.pdbx_description
1 polymer ?
#
loop_
_entity_poly.entity_id
_entity_poly.type
_entity_poly.pdbx_seq_one_letter_code
_entity_poly.pdbx_strand_id
1 'polypeptide(L)'
;MDEWPEHCFKAYDIRGLASGDGTGDLTPQFAYRLGRAMATYLGCKTFAVGRDIRDSTPALASELMRGLSESGVTVKDLGIVSTGCVYHACWTLPVDGGVMVTASHLPMPTHNGFKMCLSLIHI
;
A
#
# COMPACT_ATOMS: atom_id res chain seq x y z
N MET A 1 -2.77 11.44 -14.60
CA MET A 1 -1.70 10.49 -14.69
C MET A 1 -1.98 9.50 -15.77
N ASP A 2 -1.07 9.35 -16.58
CA ASP A 2 -1.36 8.75 -17.86
C ASP A 2 -0.94 7.30 -17.95
N GLU A 3 0.13 6.93 -17.29
CA GLU A 3 0.64 5.57 -17.40
C GLU A 3 0.87 4.94 -16.03
N TRP A 4 0.72 3.62 -16.00
CA TRP A 4 1.15 2.85 -14.84
C TRP A 4 2.67 2.75 -14.86
N PRO A 5 3.33 2.91 -13.73
CA PRO A 5 4.77 2.68 -13.64
C PRO A 5 5.07 1.18 -13.61
N GLU A 6 4.90 0.51 -14.74
CA GLU A 6 5.00 -0.94 -14.84
C GLU A 6 6.32 -1.48 -14.31
N HIS A 7 7.41 -0.74 -14.51
CA HIS A 7 8.72 -1.16 -14.02
C HIS A 7 8.82 -1.25 -12.50
N CYS A 8 7.88 -0.65 -11.78
CA CYS A 8 7.85 -0.70 -10.32
C CYS A 8 7.20 -1.98 -9.80
N PHE A 9 6.45 -2.68 -10.64
CA PHE A 9 5.74 -3.89 -10.23
C PHE A 9 6.71 -5.07 -10.22
N LYS A 10 6.84 -5.70 -9.06
CA LYS A 10 7.69 -6.87 -8.85
C LYS A 10 6.82 -8.08 -8.57
N ALA A 11 7.44 -9.24 -8.31
CA ALA A 11 6.70 -10.49 -8.13
C ALA A 11 5.68 -10.42 -6.98
N TYR A 12 6.03 -9.77 -5.89
CA TYR A 12 5.20 -9.75 -4.68
C TYR A 12 4.93 -8.36 -4.15
N ASP A 13 5.49 -7.32 -4.77
CA ASP A 13 5.33 -5.96 -4.27
C ASP A 13 5.51 -4.94 -5.40
N ILE A 14 5.30 -3.68 -5.04
CA ILE A 14 5.50 -2.54 -5.93
C ILE A 14 6.54 -1.66 -5.26
N ARG A 15 7.63 -1.35 -5.97
CA ARG A 15 8.69 -0.49 -5.46
C ARG A 15 9.17 0.47 -6.53
N GLY A 16 9.52 1.68 -6.15
CA GLY A 16 10.02 2.65 -7.09
C GLY A 16 10.44 3.94 -6.43
N LEU A 17 10.78 4.91 -7.27
CA LEU A 17 11.18 6.23 -6.81
C LEU A 17 9.97 6.98 -6.27
N ALA A 18 10.14 7.58 -5.11
CA ALA A 18 9.12 8.39 -4.47
C ALA A 18 9.79 9.39 -3.54
N SER A 19 9.39 10.62 -3.63
CA SER A 19 9.95 11.72 -2.83
C SER A 19 8.89 12.31 -1.90
N GLY A 20 9.36 12.97 -0.84
CA GLY A 20 8.46 13.64 0.11
C GLY A 20 7.65 14.76 -0.52
N ASP A 21 8.07 15.30 -1.65
CA ASP A 21 7.34 16.33 -2.38
C ASP A 21 6.27 15.78 -3.34
N GLY A 22 6.09 14.47 -3.36
CA GLY A 22 5.09 13.83 -4.21
C GLY A 22 5.54 13.52 -5.62
N THR A 23 6.82 13.69 -5.92
CA THR A 23 7.36 13.36 -7.25
C THR A 23 7.95 11.94 -7.27
N GLY A 24 8.25 11.43 -8.46
CA GLY A 24 8.81 10.11 -8.67
C GLY A 24 7.83 9.21 -9.41
N ASP A 25 8.11 7.91 -9.42
CA ASP A 25 7.26 6.91 -10.06
C ASP A 25 6.00 6.65 -9.25
N LEU A 26 6.14 6.63 -7.93
CA LEU A 26 5.04 6.38 -7.00
C LEU A 26 4.57 7.72 -6.44
N THR A 27 3.50 8.23 -7.01
CA THR A 27 2.92 9.50 -6.61
C THR A 27 1.68 9.27 -5.73
N PRO A 28 1.22 10.28 -4.98
CA PRO A 28 -0.06 10.17 -4.27
C PRO A 28 -1.21 9.82 -5.20
N GLN A 29 -1.22 10.35 -6.42
CA GLN A 29 -2.26 10.02 -7.41
C GLN A 29 -2.20 8.55 -7.78
N PHE A 30 -1.01 8.00 -7.98
CA PHE A 30 -0.84 6.58 -8.24
C PHE A 30 -1.37 5.76 -7.06
N ALA A 31 -1.05 6.16 -5.83
CA ALA A 31 -1.50 5.44 -4.63
C ALA A 31 -3.03 5.42 -4.55
N TYR A 32 -3.68 6.52 -4.86
CA TYR A 32 -5.13 6.58 -4.89
C TYR A 32 -5.70 5.60 -5.92
N ARG A 33 -5.15 5.61 -7.13
CA ARG A 33 -5.59 4.70 -8.19
C ARG A 33 -5.31 3.25 -7.84
N LEU A 34 -4.18 2.99 -7.19
CA LEU A 34 -3.85 1.64 -6.73
C LEU A 34 -4.87 1.14 -5.71
N GLY A 35 -5.27 1.98 -4.76
CA GLY A 35 -6.30 1.62 -3.79
C GLY A 35 -7.61 1.25 -4.46
N ARG A 36 -8.04 2.02 -5.45
CA ARG A 36 -9.25 1.71 -6.21
C ARG A 36 -9.12 0.41 -6.99
N ALA A 37 -7.97 0.20 -7.61
CA ALA A 37 -7.73 -1.03 -8.38
C ALA A 37 -7.71 -2.25 -7.46
N MET A 38 -7.09 -2.14 -6.30
CA MET A 38 -7.07 -3.24 -5.33
C MET A 38 -8.48 -3.60 -4.87
N ALA A 39 -9.31 -2.62 -4.59
CA ALA A 39 -10.69 -2.86 -4.19
C ALA A 39 -11.44 -3.63 -5.28
N THR A 40 -11.25 -3.25 -6.52
CA THR A 40 -11.95 -3.86 -7.66
C THR A 40 -11.45 -5.27 -7.95
N TYR A 41 -10.13 -5.44 -8.06
CA TYR A 41 -9.56 -6.71 -8.48
C TYR A 41 -9.54 -7.77 -7.39
N LEU A 42 -9.30 -7.35 -6.16
CA LEU A 42 -9.23 -8.30 -5.05
C LEU A 42 -10.59 -8.62 -4.48
N GLY A 43 -11.58 -7.77 -4.76
CA GLY A 43 -12.92 -7.96 -4.22
C GLY A 43 -12.95 -7.90 -2.70
N CYS A 44 -11.98 -7.24 -2.09
CA CYS A 44 -11.87 -7.20 -0.65
C CYS A 44 -12.89 -6.23 -0.04
N LYS A 45 -13.31 -6.55 1.18
CA LYS A 45 -14.25 -5.71 1.93
C LYS A 45 -13.55 -4.99 3.07
N THR A 46 -12.53 -5.58 3.64
CA THR A 46 -11.77 -5.02 4.76
C THR A 46 -10.29 -5.26 4.52
N PHE A 47 -9.49 -4.20 4.66
CA PHE A 47 -8.07 -4.27 4.37
C PHE A 47 -7.28 -3.52 5.43
N ALA A 48 -6.18 -4.11 5.89
CA ALA A 48 -5.29 -3.48 6.85
C ALA A 48 -4.21 -2.70 6.11
N VAL A 49 -3.88 -1.51 6.59
CA VAL A 49 -2.84 -0.66 6.00
C VAL A 49 -1.86 -0.24 7.09
N GLY A 50 -0.61 -0.61 6.90
CA GLY A 50 0.48 -0.16 7.76
C GLY A 50 1.45 0.70 6.96
N ARG A 51 2.27 1.48 7.65
CA ARG A 51 3.24 2.37 7.01
C ARG A 51 4.51 2.50 7.82
N ASP A 52 5.59 2.82 7.12
CA ASP A 52 6.87 3.11 7.76
C ASP A 52 7.06 4.62 7.95
N ILE A 53 8.31 5.05 8.19
CA ILE A 53 8.63 6.44 8.53
C ILE A 53 9.25 7.23 7.37
N ARG A 54 9.17 6.74 6.12
CA ARG A 54 9.74 7.45 4.98
C ARG A 54 8.99 8.75 4.73
N ASP A 55 9.69 9.76 4.20
CA ASP A 55 9.08 11.08 3.96
C ASP A 55 7.89 11.03 3.01
N SER A 56 7.93 10.14 2.02
CA SER A 56 6.84 9.99 1.06
C SER A 56 5.68 9.15 1.60
N THR A 57 5.89 8.42 2.67
CA THR A 57 4.91 7.45 3.18
C THR A 57 3.58 8.08 3.60
N PRO A 58 3.54 9.20 4.36
CA PRO A 58 2.24 9.73 4.79
C PRO A 58 1.30 10.03 3.63
N ALA A 59 1.79 10.66 2.58
CA ALA A 59 0.96 10.99 1.42
C ALA A 59 0.52 9.75 0.67
N LEU A 60 1.44 8.80 0.46
CA LEU A 60 1.12 7.57 -0.26
C LEU A 60 0.11 6.74 0.53
N ALA A 61 0.32 6.57 1.83
CA ALA A 61 -0.59 5.79 2.66
C ALA A 61 -1.98 6.43 2.72
N SER A 62 -2.03 7.75 2.91
CA SER A 62 -3.29 8.48 2.98
C SER A 62 -4.10 8.31 1.69
N GLU A 63 -3.47 8.47 0.53
CA GLU A 63 -4.17 8.36 -0.75
C GLU A 63 -4.54 6.93 -1.10
N LEU A 64 -3.72 5.97 -0.70
CA LEU A 64 -4.06 4.56 -0.86
C LEU A 64 -5.32 4.24 -0.05
N MET A 65 -5.36 4.67 1.22
CA MET A 65 -6.52 4.45 2.08
C MET A 65 -7.76 5.15 1.54
N ARG A 66 -7.59 6.35 0.97
CA ARG A 66 -8.71 7.08 0.36
C ARG A 66 -9.27 6.32 -0.83
N GLY A 67 -8.39 5.79 -1.69
CA GLY A 67 -8.82 4.99 -2.84
C GLY A 67 -9.58 3.73 -2.43
N LEU A 68 -9.08 3.04 -1.42
CA LEU A 68 -9.76 1.86 -0.87
C LEU A 68 -11.12 2.24 -0.28
N SER A 69 -11.16 3.26 0.55
CA SER A 69 -12.35 3.69 1.26
C SER A 69 -13.44 4.17 0.30
N GLU A 70 -13.08 4.96 -0.69
CA GLU A 70 -14.04 5.46 -1.69
C GLU A 70 -14.59 4.35 -2.58
N SER A 71 -13.90 3.23 -2.63
CA SER A 71 -14.35 2.05 -3.40
C SER A 71 -15.11 1.04 -2.55
N GLY A 72 -15.47 1.40 -1.33
CA GLY A 72 -16.31 0.57 -0.48
C GLY A 72 -15.54 -0.36 0.45
N VAL A 73 -14.23 -0.22 0.57
CA VAL A 73 -13.42 -1.06 1.45
C VAL A 73 -13.32 -0.42 2.83
N THR A 74 -13.54 -1.21 3.86
CA THR A 74 -13.28 -0.77 5.24
C THR A 74 -11.79 -0.88 5.51
N VAL A 75 -11.17 0.23 5.85
CA VAL A 75 -9.72 0.28 6.08
C VAL A 75 -9.43 0.19 7.57
N LYS A 76 -8.55 -0.73 7.95
CA LYS A 76 -7.99 -0.81 9.29
C LYS A 76 -6.62 -0.16 9.26
N ASP A 77 -6.53 1.08 9.71
CA ASP A 77 -5.28 1.83 9.73
C ASP A 77 -4.45 1.38 10.92
N LEU A 78 -3.38 0.64 10.65
CA LEU A 78 -2.49 0.14 11.70
C LEU A 78 -1.47 1.18 12.17
N GLY A 79 -1.37 2.30 11.45
CA GLY A 79 -0.41 3.34 11.79
C GLY A 79 1.01 2.98 11.39
N ILE A 80 1.96 3.55 12.10
CA ILE A 80 3.39 3.29 11.87
C ILE A 80 3.75 1.99 12.57
N VAL A 81 4.00 0.96 11.77
CA VAL A 81 4.25 -0.40 12.27
C VAL A 81 5.32 -1.07 11.42
N SER A 82 5.78 -2.24 11.82
CA SER A 82 6.67 -3.05 11.01
C SER A 82 5.88 -3.87 9.99
N THR A 83 6.57 -4.36 8.97
CA THR A 83 5.97 -5.27 7.99
C THR A 83 5.42 -6.52 8.67
N GLY A 84 6.13 -7.02 9.69
CA GLY A 84 5.66 -8.17 10.46
C GLY A 84 4.32 -7.93 11.13
N CYS A 85 4.06 -6.70 11.60
CA CYS A 85 2.77 -6.36 12.19
C CYS A 85 1.64 -6.45 11.17
N VAL A 86 1.88 -6.05 9.92
CA VAL A 86 0.87 -6.17 8.87
C VAL A 86 0.57 -7.64 8.59
N TYR A 87 1.58 -8.48 8.48
CA TYR A 87 1.37 -9.92 8.31
C TYR A 87 0.61 -10.51 9.48
N HIS A 88 0.97 -10.13 10.70
CA HIS A 88 0.27 -10.62 11.88
C HIS A 88 -1.20 -10.19 11.86
N ALA A 89 -1.48 -8.96 11.46
CA ALA A 89 -2.85 -8.47 11.34
C ALA A 89 -3.65 -9.28 10.32
N CYS A 90 -3.02 -9.68 9.21
CA CYS A 90 -3.68 -10.51 8.20
C CYS A 90 -4.06 -11.88 8.74
N TRP A 91 -3.33 -12.39 9.73
CA TRP A 91 -3.62 -13.67 10.36
C TRP A 91 -4.68 -13.57 11.47
N THR A 92 -4.67 -12.47 12.22
CA THR A 92 -5.42 -12.40 13.49
C THR A 92 -6.65 -11.48 13.43
N LEU A 93 -6.70 -10.53 12.50
CA LEU A 93 -7.84 -9.64 12.36
C LEU A 93 -8.77 -10.12 11.25
N PRO A 94 -10.06 -9.76 11.33
CA PRO A 94 -11.01 -10.12 10.28
C PRO A 94 -10.85 -9.23 9.05
N VAL A 95 -9.70 -9.34 8.39
CA VAL A 95 -9.39 -8.58 7.18
C VAL A 95 -9.15 -9.53 6.03
N ASP A 96 -9.43 -9.06 4.82
CA ASP A 96 -9.21 -9.85 3.60
C ASP A 96 -7.75 -9.83 3.16
N GLY A 97 -7.01 -8.86 3.62
CA GLY A 97 -5.59 -8.72 3.31
C GLY A 97 -5.02 -7.46 3.93
N GLY A 98 -3.80 -7.15 3.58
CA GLY A 98 -3.15 -5.96 4.07
C GLY A 98 -2.09 -5.45 3.12
N VAL A 99 -1.66 -4.22 3.34
CA VAL A 99 -0.58 -3.61 2.59
C VAL A 99 0.30 -2.81 3.55
N MET A 100 1.59 -2.95 3.35
CA MET A 100 2.60 -2.16 4.06
C MET A 100 3.19 -1.16 3.09
N VAL A 101 3.09 0.12 3.42
CA VAL A 101 3.68 1.18 2.60
C VAL A 101 5.13 1.33 3.00
N THR A 102 6.02 0.69 2.26
CA THR A 102 7.45 0.66 2.54
C THR A 102 8.21 0.12 1.34
N ALA A 103 9.48 0.49 1.21
CA ALA A 103 10.39 -0.11 0.25
C ALA A 103 11.44 -0.98 0.95
N SER A 104 11.18 -1.37 2.18
CA SER A 104 12.06 -2.22 2.97
C SER A 104 13.44 -1.58 3.16
N HIS A 105 14.49 -2.17 2.58
CA HIS A 105 15.87 -1.70 2.76
C HIS A 105 16.33 -0.72 1.70
N LEU A 106 15.48 -0.34 0.74
CA LEU A 106 15.87 0.64 -0.27
C LEU A 106 16.02 2.04 0.35
N PRO A 107 16.81 2.94 -0.26
CA PRO A 107 17.08 4.25 0.33
C PRO A 107 15.82 5.03 0.68
N MET A 108 15.74 5.53 1.91
CA MET A 108 14.56 6.20 2.42
C MET A 108 14.19 7.49 1.70
N PRO A 109 15.14 8.38 1.36
CA PRO A 109 14.76 9.66 0.75
C PRO A 109 14.22 9.54 -0.67
N THR A 110 14.54 8.45 -1.38
CA THR A 110 14.28 8.36 -2.81
C THR A 110 13.36 7.22 -3.21
N HIS A 111 13.08 6.27 -2.34
CA HIS A 111 12.29 5.09 -2.68
C HIS A 111 11.13 4.87 -1.73
N ASN A 112 10.09 4.23 -2.24
CA ASN A 112 9.00 3.74 -1.42
C ASN A 112 8.35 2.56 -2.15
N GLY A 113 7.28 2.03 -1.61
CA GLY A 113 6.61 0.90 -2.23
C GLY A 113 5.39 0.43 -1.45
N PHE A 114 4.77 -0.59 -1.99
CA PHE A 114 3.58 -1.21 -1.41
C PHE A 114 3.80 -2.72 -1.39
N LYS A 115 3.82 -3.27 -0.19
CA LYS A 115 4.00 -4.70 0.03
C LYS A 115 2.66 -5.29 0.46
N MET A 116 2.10 -6.13 -0.38
CA MET A 116 0.75 -6.65 -0.16
C MET A 116 0.77 -8.06 0.36
N CYS A 117 -0.19 -8.39 1.21
CA CYS A 117 -0.46 -9.77 1.55
C CYS A 117 -1.96 -10.01 1.57
N LEU A 118 -2.36 -11.19 1.13
CA LEU A 118 -3.75 -11.59 1.18
C LEU A 118 -3.94 -12.55 2.36
N SER A 119 -5.14 -12.55 2.91
CA SER A 119 -5.48 -13.50 3.96
C SER A 119 -5.36 -14.91 3.43
N LEU A 120 -4.80 -15.81 4.21
CA LEU A 120 -4.65 -17.21 3.81
C LEU A 120 -5.97 -17.89 3.53
N ILE A 121 -7.05 -17.35 4.06
CA ILE A 121 -8.38 -17.88 3.79
C ILE A 121 -8.76 -17.70 2.32
N HIS A 122 -8.16 -16.71 1.66
CA HIS A 122 -8.45 -16.40 0.27
C HIS A 122 -7.45 -17.02 -0.71
N ILE A 123 -6.47 -17.71 -0.22
CA ILE A 123 -5.51 -18.42 -1.03
C ILE A 123 -5.92 -19.90 -1.09
#